data_42ef62c93b97910526bb35dda9b88d7d
#
_entry.id   42ef62c93b97910526bb35dda9b88d7d
#
_cell.length_a   1.000
_cell.length_b   1.000
_cell.length_c   1.000
_cell.angle_alpha   90.00
_cell.angle_beta   90.00
_cell.angle_gamma   90.00
#
_symmetry.space_group_name_H-M   'P 1'
#
loop_
_entity.id
_entity.type
_entity.pdbx_description
1 polymer ?
#
loop_
_entity_poly.entity_id
_entity_poly.type
_entity_poly.pdbx_seq_one_letter_code
_entity_poly.pdbx_strand_id
1 'polypeptide(L)'
;MVVLFALAGAAWWWSAELMRGMDNGPWTGLGTFGWFLGVWLVMMAAMMFPSVAPTIALYARMSGKSHLLPLVFTAGYLVTWVGAGVVAFLIGLAASHAAGGELAWEHAGRPVAAAILIVAAGYELTPLKNLCLGKCRSPLGTLLGSWRGGWSGALRMGAKNGAWCVGCCWALMGSLFALGVMSVTWMAIVAGFIAVEKILPWRRTATYGTAAVLLALGVLVLVAPDALPGLTVPGHDSVPMMTPMKG
;
A
#
# COMPACT_ATOMS: atom_id res chain seq x y z
N MET A 1 -11.38 2.62 18.91
CA MET A 1 -10.66 3.69 18.18
C MET A 1 -9.22 3.80 18.70
N VAL A 2 -9.00 4.15 19.97
CA VAL A 2 -7.64 4.32 20.53
C VAL A 2 -6.71 3.13 20.24
N VAL A 3 -7.17 1.90 20.47
CA VAL A 3 -6.38 0.67 20.22
C VAL A 3 -5.94 0.56 18.77
N LEU A 4 -6.82 0.85 17.80
CA LEU A 4 -6.47 0.76 16.37
C LEU A 4 -5.44 1.82 15.97
N PHE A 5 -5.55 3.04 16.49
CA PHE A 5 -4.56 4.08 16.26
C PHE A 5 -3.23 3.77 16.96
N ALA A 6 -3.25 3.19 18.16
CA ALA A 6 -2.05 2.73 18.86
C ALA A 6 -1.36 1.61 18.08
N LEU A 7 -2.11 0.62 17.58
CA LEU A 7 -1.59 -0.44 16.73
C LEU A 7 -1.02 0.11 15.41
N ALA A 8 -1.69 1.08 14.79
CA ALA A 8 -1.17 1.73 13.59
C ALA A 8 0.14 2.47 13.89
N GLY A 9 0.20 3.22 14.99
CA GLY A 9 1.43 3.91 15.43
C GLY A 9 2.58 2.95 15.71
N ALA A 10 2.31 1.85 16.42
CA ALA A 10 3.29 0.79 16.67
C ALA A 10 3.76 0.13 15.36
N ALA A 11 2.83 -0.12 14.42
CA ALA A 11 3.16 -0.67 13.11
C ALA A 11 4.00 0.30 12.27
N TRP A 12 3.73 1.61 12.33
CA TRP A 12 4.55 2.63 11.69
C TRP A 12 5.97 2.67 12.28
N TRP A 13 6.07 2.69 13.61
CA TRP A 13 7.37 2.66 14.29
C TRP A 13 8.16 1.40 13.92
N TRP A 14 7.52 0.24 13.98
CA TRP A 14 8.14 -1.04 13.61
C TRP A 14 8.58 -1.05 12.14
N SER A 15 7.73 -0.57 11.22
CA SER A 15 8.10 -0.47 9.81
C SER A 15 9.30 0.44 9.60
N ALA A 16 9.36 1.58 10.31
CA ALA A 16 10.48 2.50 10.22
C ALA A 16 11.79 1.89 10.75
N GLU A 17 11.73 1.13 11.86
CA GLU A 17 12.91 0.43 12.39
C GLU A 17 13.38 -0.67 11.44
N LEU A 18 12.43 -1.46 10.91
CA LEU A 18 12.73 -2.58 10.02
C LEU A 18 13.39 -2.10 8.71
N MET A 19 12.96 -0.94 8.21
CA MET A 19 13.48 -0.35 6.96
C MET A 19 14.78 0.43 7.16
N ARG A 20 15.21 0.70 8.41
CA ARG A 20 16.51 1.30 8.69
C ARG A 20 17.63 0.36 8.30
N GLY A 21 18.45 0.77 7.35
CA GLY A 21 19.59 0.00 6.87
C GLY A 21 19.30 -1.05 5.81
N MET A 22 18.04 -1.11 5.30
CA MET A 22 17.76 -1.84 4.08
C MET A 22 17.97 -0.95 2.86
N ASP A 23 18.43 -1.55 1.76
CA ASP A 23 18.48 -0.87 0.46
C ASP A 23 17.06 -0.45 0.03
N ASN A 24 16.86 0.84 -0.15
CA ASN A 24 15.56 1.43 -0.49
C ASN A 24 15.29 1.42 -2.00
N GLY A 25 16.09 0.70 -2.78
CA GLY A 25 15.97 0.64 -4.23
C GLY A 25 14.67 -0.02 -4.72
N PRO A 26 14.16 0.39 -5.89
CA PRO A 26 13.12 -0.35 -6.58
C PRO A 26 13.63 -1.77 -6.89
N TRP A 27 12.74 -2.76 -6.81
CA TRP A 27 13.03 -4.18 -7.09
C TRP A 27 13.97 -4.88 -6.09
N THR A 28 14.09 -4.38 -4.86
CA THR A 28 14.78 -5.11 -3.79
C THR A 28 14.18 -6.50 -3.60
N GLY A 29 15.03 -7.50 -3.35
CA GLY A 29 14.61 -8.89 -3.21
C GLY A 29 13.47 -9.06 -2.19
N LEU A 30 12.42 -9.78 -2.60
CA LEU A 30 11.22 -10.00 -1.79
C LEU A 30 11.49 -10.79 -0.49
N GLY A 31 12.70 -11.36 -0.33
CA GLY A 31 13.03 -12.22 0.79
C GLY A 31 12.26 -13.55 0.76
N THR A 32 12.16 -14.21 1.90
CA THR A 32 11.35 -15.42 2.02
C THR A 32 9.86 -15.08 2.06
N PHE A 33 9.02 -15.98 1.58
CA PHE A 33 7.56 -15.81 1.56
C PHE A 33 6.97 -15.37 2.93
N GLY A 34 7.39 -16.05 4.00
CA GLY A 34 6.90 -15.71 5.35
C GLY A 34 7.35 -14.33 5.82
N TRP A 35 8.59 -13.95 5.52
CA TRP A 35 9.11 -12.62 5.81
C TRP A 35 8.33 -11.55 5.06
N PHE A 36 8.15 -11.73 3.76
CA PHE A 36 7.38 -10.81 2.93
C PHE A 36 5.96 -10.59 3.47
N LEU A 37 5.23 -11.67 3.77
CA LEU A 37 3.88 -11.56 4.30
C LEU A 37 3.83 -10.88 5.67
N GLY A 38 4.83 -11.11 6.53
CA GLY A 38 4.94 -10.45 7.83
C GLY A 38 5.10 -8.93 7.67
N VAL A 39 6.08 -8.51 6.86
CA VAL A 39 6.31 -7.09 6.55
C VAL A 39 5.09 -6.47 5.87
N TRP A 40 4.53 -7.15 4.88
CA TRP A 40 3.32 -6.72 4.18
C TRP A 40 2.16 -6.48 5.15
N LEU A 41 1.90 -7.40 6.07
CA LEU A 41 0.81 -7.28 7.03
C LEU A 41 1.00 -6.09 7.97
N VAL A 42 2.23 -5.87 8.45
CA VAL A 42 2.56 -4.71 9.31
C VAL A 42 2.38 -3.41 8.55
N MET A 43 2.86 -3.32 7.31
CA MET A 43 2.66 -2.14 6.45
C MET A 43 1.17 -1.87 6.21
N MET A 44 0.40 -2.91 5.90
CA MET A 44 -1.05 -2.76 5.69
C MET A 44 -1.77 -2.33 6.96
N ALA A 45 -1.39 -2.85 8.12
CA ALA A 45 -1.93 -2.40 9.40
C ALA A 45 -1.60 -0.91 9.67
N ALA A 46 -0.34 -0.50 9.44
CA ALA A 46 0.09 0.89 9.61
C ALA A 46 -0.74 1.87 8.77
N MET A 47 -0.90 1.57 7.47
CA MET A 47 -1.54 2.48 6.52
C MET A 47 -3.07 2.40 6.54
N MET A 48 -3.64 1.22 6.81
CA MET A 48 -5.07 0.96 6.62
C MET A 48 -5.90 1.02 7.90
N PHE A 49 -5.33 0.76 9.08
CA PHE A 49 -6.09 0.82 10.33
C PHE A 49 -6.71 2.19 10.59
N PRO A 50 -6.00 3.32 10.38
CA PRO A 50 -6.63 4.63 10.52
C PRO A 50 -7.85 4.80 9.61
N SER A 51 -7.77 4.29 8.39
CA SER A 51 -8.84 4.43 7.40
C SER A 51 -10.04 3.52 7.64
N VAL A 52 -9.86 2.34 8.23
CA VAL A 52 -10.95 1.38 8.54
C VAL A 52 -11.51 1.56 9.95
N ALA A 53 -10.82 2.30 10.82
CA ALA A 53 -11.21 2.51 12.22
C ALA A 53 -12.67 2.99 12.38
N PRO A 54 -13.21 3.95 11.61
CA PRO A 54 -14.61 4.35 11.70
C PRO A 54 -15.58 3.21 11.44
N THR A 55 -15.26 2.33 10.45
CA THR A 55 -16.09 1.18 10.10
C THR A 55 -16.09 0.14 11.22
N ILE A 56 -14.92 -0.17 11.80
CA ILE A 56 -14.81 -1.10 12.93
C ILE A 56 -15.53 -0.54 14.17
N ALA A 57 -15.41 0.75 14.44
CA ALA A 57 -16.10 1.39 15.54
C ALA A 57 -17.63 1.35 15.38
N LEU A 58 -18.11 1.59 14.16
CA LEU A 58 -19.53 1.47 13.85
C LEU A 58 -20.02 0.02 14.01
N TYR A 59 -19.25 -0.95 13.47
CA TYR A 59 -19.55 -2.37 13.63
C TYR A 59 -19.60 -2.77 15.11
N ALA A 60 -18.65 -2.31 15.92
CA ALA A 60 -18.63 -2.56 17.35
C ALA A 60 -19.90 -2.05 18.08
N ARG A 61 -20.39 -0.88 17.68
CA ARG A 61 -21.67 -0.33 18.23
C ARG A 61 -22.88 -1.16 17.82
N MET A 62 -22.88 -1.66 16.57
CA MET A 62 -24.00 -2.45 16.03
C MET A 62 -24.01 -3.90 16.52
N SER A 63 -22.83 -4.48 16.84
CA SER A 63 -22.70 -5.86 17.33
C SER A 63 -23.05 -6.05 18.82
N GLY A 64 -23.50 -5.00 19.49
CA GLY A 64 -23.93 -5.03 20.87
C GLY A 64 -22.78 -5.17 21.89
N LYS A 65 -22.95 -5.97 22.95
CA LYS A 65 -21.97 -6.11 24.03
C LYS A 65 -20.77 -7.03 23.71
N SER A 66 -20.69 -7.60 22.53
CA SER A 66 -19.60 -8.50 22.17
C SER A 66 -18.34 -7.74 21.79
N HIS A 67 -17.27 -7.86 22.57
CA HIS A 67 -15.97 -7.29 22.28
C HIS A 67 -15.16 -8.13 21.27
N LEU A 68 -15.54 -9.38 21.02
CA LEU A 68 -14.82 -10.30 20.13
C LEU A 68 -15.24 -10.16 18.67
N LEU A 69 -16.50 -9.84 18.38
CA LEU A 69 -16.98 -9.70 17.00
C LEU A 69 -16.25 -8.63 16.19
N PRO A 70 -15.92 -7.44 16.75
CA PRO A 70 -15.08 -6.46 16.04
C PRO A 70 -13.66 -6.96 15.73
N LEU A 71 -13.09 -7.82 16.57
CA LEU A 71 -11.78 -8.46 16.31
C LEU A 71 -11.88 -9.44 15.15
N VAL A 72 -12.95 -10.26 15.11
CA VAL A 72 -13.22 -11.18 14.01
C VAL A 72 -13.47 -10.43 12.70
N PHE A 73 -14.17 -9.31 12.75
CA PHE A 73 -14.32 -8.41 11.60
C PHE A 73 -12.97 -7.89 11.10
N THR A 74 -12.11 -7.44 12.02
CA THR A 74 -10.75 -6.97 11.71
C THR A 74 -9.90 -8.09 11.13
N ALA A 75 -10.00 -9.30 11.68
CA ALA A 75 -9.32 -10.49 11.14
C ALA A 75 -9.76 -10.78 9.70
N GLY A 76 -11.06 -10.75 9.42
CA GLY A 76 -11.58 -10.91 8.06
C GLY A 76 -11.05 -9.85 7.08
N TYR A 77 -10.94 -8.61 7.52
CA TYR A 77 -10.33 -7.53 6.76
C TYR A 77 -8.85 -7.80 6.44
N LEU A 78 -8.08 -8.23 7.44
CA LEU A 78 -6.66 -8.55 7.27
C LEU A 78 -6.43 -9.79 6.40
N VAL A 79 -7.30 -10.81 6.48
CA VAL A 79 -7.24 -11.99 5.59
C VAL A 79 -7.30 -11.57 4.11
N THR A 80 -8.12 -10.61 3.77
CA THR A 80 -8.18 -10.09 2.39
C THR A 80 -6.86 -9.41 1.99
N TRP A 81 -6.24 -8.65 2.90
CA TRP A 81 -4.95 -8.03 2.65
C TRP A 81 -3.80 -9.05 2.57
N VAL A 82 -3.86 -10.11 3.36
CA VAL A 82 -2.92 -11.25 3.21
C VAL A 82 -3.08 -11.89 1.83
N GLY A 83 -4.32 -12.11 1.37
CA GLY A 83 -4.58 -12.61 0.02
C GLY A 83 -4.00 -11.70 -1.06
N ALA A 84 -4.16 -10.37 -0.93
CA ALA A 84 -3.54 -9.41 -1.84
C ALA A 84 -2.00 -9.47 -1.79
N GLY A 85 -1.40 -9.66 -0.60
CA GLY A 85 0.04 -9.85 -0.43
C GLY A 85 0.55 -11.12 -1.11
N VAL A 86 -0.19 -12.23 -1.01
CA VAL A 86 0.14 -13.48 -1.72
C VAL A 86 0.15 -13.25 -3.22
N VAL A 87 -0.86 -12.58 -3.77
CA VAL A 87 -0.91 -12.24 -5.20
C VAL A 87 0.26 -11.36 -5.59
N ALA A 88 0.57 -10.32 -4.80
CA ALA A 88 1.72 -9.44 -5.05
C ALA A 88 3.05 -10.20 -5.05
N PHE A 89 3.25 -11.11 -4.09
CA PHE A 89 4.44 -11.95 -4.02
C PHE A 89 4.57 -12.85 -5.26
N LEU A 90 3.49 -13.51 -5.68
CA LEU A 90 3.49 -14.38 -6.87
C LEU A 90 3.77 -13.60 -8.15
N ILE A 91 3.22 -12.38 -8.28
CA ILE A 91 3.52 -11.51 -9.42
C ILE A 91 5.01 -11.13 -9.41
N GLY A 92 5.55 -10.74 -8.26
CA GLY A 92 6.97 -10.40 -8.13
C GLY A 92 7.88 -11.58 -8.43
N LEU A 93 7.53 -12.78 -7.96
CA LEU A 93 8.26 -14.02 -8.26
C LEU A 93 8.21 -14.35 -9.75
N ALA A 94 7.04 -14.27 -10.38
CA ALA A 94 6.89 -14.51 -11.81
C ALA A 94 7.69 -13.48 -12.64
N ALA A 95 7.67 -12.21 -12.25
CA ALA A 95 8.44 -11.16 -12.89
C ALA A 95 9.94 -11.40 -12.78
N SER A 96 10.44 -11.81 -11.61
CA SER A 96 11.86 -12.13 -11.41
C SER A 96 12.33 -13.33 -12.24
N HIS A 97 11.47 -14.36 -12.39
CA HIS A 97 11.78 -15.52 -13.23
C HIS A 97 11.70 -15.21 -14.74
N ALA A 98 10.73 -14.40 -15.16
CA ALA A 98 10.53 -14.09 -16.57
C ALA A 98 11.59 -13.12 -17.13
N ALA A 99 12.05 -12.20 -16.32
CA ALA A 99 12.94 -11.12 -16.75
C ALA A 99 14.42 -11.37 -16.42
N GLY A 100 14.76 -12.39 -15.63
CA GLY A 100 16.15 -12.67 -15.23
C GLY A 100 16.80 -11.42 -14.65
N GLY A 101 17.98 -11.05 -15.14
CA GLY A 101 18.69 -9.81 -14.80
C GLY A 101 18.17 -8.55 -15.51
N GLU A 102 17.26 -8.68 -16.48
CA GLU A 102 16.76 -7.57 -17.30
C GLU A 102 15.90 -6.55 -16.53
N LEU A 103 15.39 -6.93 -15.34
CA LEU A 103 14.70 -5.99 -14.43
C LEU A 103 15.66 -5.11 -13.64
N ALA A 104 16.98 -5.22 -13.85
CA ALA A 104 17.91 -4.24 -13.30
C ALA A 104 17.50 -2.83 -13.74
N TRP A 105 17.66 -1.86 -12.81
CA TRP A 105 17.20 -0.48 -13.01
C TRP A 105 17.68 0.13 -14.34
N GLU A 106 18.91 -0.17 -14.72
CA GLU A 106 19.57 0.38 -15.92
C GLU A 106 19.01 -0.18 -17.24
N HIS A 107 18.33 -1.34 -17.21
CA HIS A 107 17.79 -1.98 -18.42
C HIS A 107 16.27 -1.75 -18.53
N ALA A 108 15.46 -2.59 -17.90
CA ALA A 108 14.01 -2.54 -17.98
C ALA A 108 13.32 -2.04 -16.71
N GLY A 109 14.03 -1.95 -15.58
CA GLY A 109 13.44 -1.57 -14.29
C GLY A 109 12.81 -0.18 -14.29
N ARG A 110 13.49 0.79 -14.89
CA ARG A 110 13.03 2.18 -15.04
C ARG A 110 11.75 2.31 -15.89
N PRO A 111 11.67 1.80 -17.13
CA PRO A 111 10.44 1.88 -17.91
C PRO A 111 9.29 1.07 -17.28
N VAL A 112 9.59 -0.06 -16.61
CA VAL A 112 8.56 -0.82 -15.89
C VAL A 112 8.02 -0.05 -14.69
N ALA A 113 8.88 0.60 -13.89
CA ALA A 113 8.45 1.45 -12.79
C ALA A 113 7.56 2.61 -13.27
N ALA A 114 7.96 3.28 -14.34
CA ALA A 114 7.16 4.34 -14.96
C ALA A 114 5.82 3.80 -15.48
N ALA A 115 5.81 2.63 -16.13
CA ALA A 115 4.58 2.01 -16.61
C ALA A 115 3.62 1.68 -15.47
N ILE A 116 4.11 1.17 -14.33
CA ILE A 116 3.30 0.92 -13.14
C ILE A 116 2.64 2.21 -12.64
N LEU A 117 3.39 3.33 -12.57
CA LEU A 117 2.87 4.62 -12.13
C LEU A 117 1.82 5.17 -13.10
N ILE A 118 2.06 5.06 -14.40
CA ILE A 118 1.10 5.49 -15.44
C ILE A 118 -0.17 4.66 -15.41
N VAL A 119 -0.04 3.33 -15.27
CA VAL A 119 -1.20 2.42 -15.11
C VAL A 119 -1.97 2.74 -13.83
N ALA A 120 -1.27 3.01 -12.72
CA ALA A 120 -1.90 3.43 -11.48
C ALA A 120 -2.67 4.75 -11.65
N ALA A 121 -2.08 5.74 -12.33
CA ALA A 121 -2.75 7.00 -12.67
C ALA A 121 -4.00 6.78 -13.53
N GLY A 122 -3.93 5.89 -14.52
CA GLY A 122 -5.08 5.50 -15.34
C GLY A 122 -6.17 4.82 -14.53
N TYR A 123 -5.80 3.91 -13.63
CA TYR A 123 -6.75 3.24 -12.74
C TYR A 123 -7.49 4.23 -11.83
N GLU A 124 -6.82 5.27 -11.33
CA GLU A 124 -7.44 6.32 -10.52
C GLU A 124 -8.68 6.92 -11.19
N LEU A 125 -8.67 7.06 -12.51
CA LEU A 125 -9.76 7.66 -13.29
C LEU A 125 -10.87 6.67 -13.65
N THR A 126 -10.73 5.39 -13.32
CA THR A 126 -11.70 4.36 -13.70
C THR A 126 -13.00 4.42 -12.86
N PRO A 127 -14.13 4.03 -13.46
CA PRO A 127 -15.38 3.90 -12.72
C PRO A 127 -15.29 2.81 -11.62
N LEU A 128 -14.46 1.77 -11.81
CA LEU A 128 -14.24 0.72 -10.84
C LEU A 128 -13.64 1.25 -9.54
N LYS A 129 -12.58 2.08 -9.63
CA LYS A 129 -12.03 2.78 -8.46
C LYS A 129 -13.11 3.58 -7.75
N ASN A 130 -13.90 4.34 -8.49
CA ASN A 130 -14.97 5.17 -7.93
C ASN A 130 -16.03 4.36 -7.19
N LEU A 131 -16.41 3.18 -7.71
CA LEU A 131 -17.33 2.26 -7.04
C LEU A 131 -16.74 1.72 -5.74
N CYS A 132 -15.50 1.22 -5.77
CA CYS A 132 -14.82 0.68 -4.60
C CYS A 132 -14.64 1.76 -3.52
N LEU A 133 -14.16 2.93 -3.91
CA LEU A 133 -13.97 4.07 -3.00
C LEU A 133 -15.30 4.53 -2.38
N GLY A 134 -16.38 4.56 -3.15
CA GLY A 134 -17.72 4.87 -2.66
C GLY A 134 -18.18 3.91 -1.56
N LYS A 135 -17.92 2.60 -1.72
CA LYS A 135 -18.22 1.59 -0.68
C LYS A 135 -17.34 1.75 0.56
N CYS A 136 -16.05 2.04 0.40
CA CYS A 136 -15.14 2.29 1.52
C CYS A 136 -15.55 3.53 2.32
N ARG A 137 -16.07 4.57 1.67
CA ARG A 137 -16.48 5.84 2.31
C ARG A 137 -17.88 5.79 2.94
N SER A 138 -18.68 4.75 2.67
CA SER A 138 -20.02 4.57 3.21
C SER A 138 -20.10 3.35 4.12
N PRO A 139 -19.50 3.41 5.33
CA PRO A 139 -19.47 2.27 6.23
C PRO A 139 -20.87 1.84 6.64
N LEU A 140 -21.78 2.79 6.88
CA LEU A 140 -23.15 2.49 7.25
C LEU A 140 -23.89 1.72 6.14
N GLY A 141 -23.83 2.19 4.90
CA GLY A 141 -24.47 1.52 3.78
C GLY A 141 -23.89 0.14 3.48
N THR A 142 -22.57 -0.03 3.67
CA THR A 142 -21.90 -1.32 3.47
C THR A 142 -22.26 -2.32 4.57
N LEU A 143 -22.34 -1.88 5.82
CA LEU A 143 -22.72 -2.73 6.96
C LEU A 143 -24.19 -3.10 6.94
N LEU A 144 -25.10 -2.14 6.76
CA LEU A 144 -26.55 -2.39 6.74
C LEU A 144 -26.98 -3.24 5.54
N GLY A 145 -26.42 -2.98 4.36
CA GLY A 145 -26.76 -3.72 3.14
C GLY A 145 -26.24 -5.16 3.09
N SER A 146 -25.39 -5.58 4.07
CA SER A 146 -24.84 -6.93 4.10
C SER A 146 -24.71 -7.49 5.52
N TRP A 147 -25.55 -7.00 6.44
CA TRP A 147 -25.52 -7.41 7.83
C TRP A 147 -25.71 -8.91 8.00
N ARG A 148 -24.79 -9.54 8.73
CA ARG A 148 -24.84 -10.96 9.12
C ARG A 148 -24.39 -11.09 10.56
N GLY A 149 -25.20 -11.75 11.37
CA GLY A 149 -24.88 -12.02 12.77
C GLY A 149 -23.86 -13.15 12.93
N GLY A 150 -23.30 -13.22 14.15
CA GLY A 150 -22.37 -14.29 14.52
C GLY A 150 -20.96 -14.16 13.96
N TRP A 151 -20.09 -15.11 14.28
CA TRP A 151 -18.66 -15.10 13.96
C TRP A 151 -18.39 -15.16 12.46
N SER A 152 -19.07 -16.08 11.76
CA SER A 152 -18.91 -16.22 10.31
C SER A 152 -19.42 -14.98 9.57
N GLY A 153 -20.48 -14.35 10.09
CA GLY A 153 -20.98 -13.07 9.57
C GLY A 153 -19.97 -11.95 9.73
N ALA A 154 -19.39 -11.81 10.92
CA ALA A 154 -18.34 -10.83 11.20
C ALA A 154 -17.12 -10.99 10.28
N LEU A 155 -16.61 -12.22 10.13
CA LEU A 155 -15.48 -12.52 9.26
C LEU A 155 -15.78 -12.17 7.80
N ARG A 156 -16.93 -12.58 7.28
CA ARG A 156 -17.34 -12.30 5.89
C ARG A 156 -17.54 -10.82 5.63
N MET A 157 -18.13 -10.09 6.59
CA MET A 157 -18.31 -8.65 6.48
C MET A 157 -16.96 -7.92 6.49
N GLY A 158 -16.04 -8.35 7.36
CA GLY A 158 -14.67 -7.85 7.38
C GLY A 158 -13.93 -8.10 6.08
N ALA A 159 -13.98 -9.33 5.56
CA ALA A 159 -13.37 -9.70 4.29
C ALA A 159 -13.96 -8.91 3.11
N LYS A 160 -15.29 -8.73 3.06
CA LYS A 160 -15.94 -7.91 2.05
C LYS A 160 -15.51 -6.44 2.12
N ASN A 161 -15.37 -5.89 3.32
CA ASN A 161 -14.87 -4.53 3.51
C ASN A 161 -13.40 -4.41 3.09
N GLY A 162 -12.58 -5.44 3.38
CA GLY A 162 -11.21 -5.56 2.89
C GLY A 162 -11.14 -5.59 1.37
N ALA A 163 -12.00 -6.35 0.71
CA ALA A 163 -12.05 -6.44 -0.75
C ALA A 163 -12.35 -5.08 -1.41
N TRP A 164 -13.29 -4.31 -0.87
CA TRP A 164 -13.53 -2.95 -1.34
C TRP A 164 -12.33 -2.04 -1.10
N CYS A 165 -11.64 -2.21 0.04
CA CYS A 165 -10.43 -1.45 0.35
C CYS A 165 -9.28 -1.79 -0.59
N VAL A 166 -9.02 -3.07 -0.84
CA VAL A 166 -8.05 -3.51 -1.85
C VAL A 166 -8.41 -2.91 -3.21
N GLY A 167 -9.67 -3.07 -3.65
CA GLY A 167 -10.13 -2.53 -4.93
C GLY A 167 -9.95 -1.02 -5.06
N CYS A 168 -10.09 -0.22 -3.99
CA CYS A 168 -9.93 1.23 -4.11
C CYS A 168 -8.46 1.70 -4.07
N CYS A 169 -7.51 0.91 -3.55
CA CYS A 169 -6.13 1.37 -3.36
C CYS A 169 -5.04 0.41 -3.86
N TRP A 170 -5.38 -0.71 -4.54
CA TRP A 170 -4.37 -1.65 -5.02
C TRP A 170 -3.35 -1.00 -5.97
N ALA A 171 -3.78 -0.07 -6.81
CA ALA A 171 -2.90 0.61 -7.74
C ALA A 171 -1.92 1.56 -7.02
N LEU A 172 -2.40 2.27 -6.00
CA LEU A 172 -1.54 3.07 -5.10
C LEU A 172 -0.56 2.20 -4.33
N MET A 173 -0.99 1.02 -3.86
CA MET A 173 -0.08 0.05 -3.24
C MET A 173 0.92 -0.50 -4.25
N GLY A 174 0.49 -0.76 -5.49
CA GLY A 174 1.36 -1.17 -6.59
C GLY A 174 2.43 -0.12 -6.93
N SER A 175 2.10 1.18 -6.82
CA SER A 175 3.07 2.25 -7.06
C SER A 175 4.23 2.27 -6.06
N LEU A 176 4.06 1.70 -4.85
CA LEU A 176 5.17 1.54 -3.89
C LEU A 176 6.25 0.60 -4.42
N PHE A 177 5.90 -0.42 -5.20
CA PHE A 177 6.90 -1.30 -5.81
C PHE A 177 7.75 -0.55 -6.84
N ALA A 178 7.18 0.44 -7.51
CA ALA A 178 7.88 1.29 -8.47
C ALA A 178 8.75 2.37 -7.79
N LEU A 179 8.28 2.90 -6.66
CA LEU A 179 8.92 4.01 -5.93
C LEU A 179 9.88 3.54 -4.83
N GLY A 180 9.88 2.25 -4.53
CA GLY A 180 10.66 1.66 -3.45
C GLY A 180 9.78 1.23 -2.28
N VAL A 181 9.50 -0.06 -2.20
CA VAL A 181 8.65 -0.68 -1.15
C VAL A 181 9.20 -0.44 0.25
N MET A 182 10.52 -0.35 0.40
CA MET A 182 11.20 -0.18 1.68
C MET A 182 11.42 1.30 2.08
N SER A 183 10.85 2.24 1.34
CA SER A 183 10.94 3.66 1.67
C SER A 183 9.78 4.12 2.55
N VAL A 184 10.07 4.44 3.81
CA VAL A 184 9.09 5.00 4.76
C VAL A 184 8.47 6.29 4.23
N THR A 185 9.25 7.10 3.52
CA THR A 185 8.79 8.35 2.92
C THR A 185 7.70 8.10 1.88
N TRP A 186 7.94 7.20 0.93
CA TRP A 186 6.95 6.85 -0.09
C TRP A 186 5.71 6.17 0.51
N MET A 187 5.92 5.33 1.52
CA MET A 187 4.83 4.72 2.27
C MET A 187 3.94 5.78 2.94
N ALA A 188 4.54 6.83 3.54
CA ALA A 188 3.81 7.93 4.16
C ALA A 188 3.04 8.77 3.12
N ILE A 189 3.67 9.08 1.99
CA ILE A 189 3.04 9.84 0.89
C ILE A 189 1.83 9.08 0.34
N VAL A 190 1.97 7.79 0.03
CA VAL A 190 0.88 6.96 -0.48
C VAL A 190 -0.23 6.80 0.57
N ALA A 191 0.11 6.60 1.84
CA ALA A 191 -0.87 6.58 2.92
C ALA A 191 -1.64 7.90 3.02
N GLY A 192 -0.94 9.03 2.84
CA GLY A 192 -1.53 10.37 2.77
C GLY A 192 -2.53 10.51 1.62
N PHE A 193 -2.19 10.07 0.41
CA PHE A 193 -3.12 10.08 -0.73
C PHE A 193 -4.37 9.24 -0.46
N ILE A 194 -4.20 8.03 0.08
CA ILE A 194 -5.32 7.16 0.45
C ILE A 194 -6.21 7.81 1.51
N ALA A 195 -5.61 8.45 2.52
CA ALA A 195 -6.35 9.16 3.56
C ALA A 195 -7.13 10.34 2.99
N VAL A 196 -6.49 11.17 2.16
CA VAL A 196 -7.10 12.32 1.47
C VAL A 196 -8.30 11.86 0.64
N GLU A 197 -8.15 10.84 -0.19
CA GLU A 197 -9.24 10.30 -1.00
C GLU A 197 -10.40 9.74 -0.17
N LYS A 198 -10.12 9.15 0.99
CA LYS A 198 -11.15 8.56 1.85
C LYS A 198 -11.85 9.60 2.74
N ILE A 199 -11.16 10.66 3.15
CA ILE A 199 -11.67 11.62 4.15
C ILE A 199 -12.28 12.86 3.46
N LEU A 200 -11.65 13.39 2.39
CA LEU A 200 -12.11 14.64 1.79
C LEU A 200 -13.47 14.49 1.10
N PRO A 201 -14.36 15.48 1.28
CA PRO A 201 -15.67 15.47 0.62
C PRO A 201 -15.55 15.62 -0.90
N TRP A 202 -14.52 16.29 -1.39
CA TRP A 202 -14.25 16.56 -2.81
C TRP A 202 -13.58 15.36 -3.50
N ARG A 203 -14.31 14.27 -3.58
CA ARG A 203 -13.82 13.00 -4.12
C ARG A 203 -13.16 13.12 -5.49
N ARG A 204 -13.81 13.81 -6.43
CA ARG A 204 -13.30 13.97 -7.79
C ARG A 204 -11.97 14.72 -7.81
N THR A 205 -11.89 15.85 -7.12
CA THR A 205 -10.66 16.66 -7.07
C THR A 205 -9.51 15.88 -6.45
N ALA A 206 -9.75 15.13 -5.36
CA ALA A 206 -8.74 14.28 -4.74
C ALA A 206 -8.23 13.21 -5.72
N THR A 207 -9.14 12.46 -6.36
CA THR A 207 -8.79 11.40 -7.32
C THR A 207 -8.05 11.96 -8.56
N TYR A 208 -8.52 13.08 -9.14
CA TYR A 208 -7.81 13.72 -10.26
C TYR A 208 -6.44 14.25 -9.84
N GLY A 209 -6.32 14.81 -8.62
CA GLY A 209 -5.04 15.26 -8.08
C GLY A 209 -4.07 14.11 -7.89
N THR A 210 -4.50 12.99 -7.30
CA THR A 210 -3.69 11.77 -7.15
C THR A 210 -3.25 11.23 -8.51
N ALA A 211 -4.17 11.13 -9.49
CA ALA A 211 -3.85 10.70 -10.84
C ALA A 211 -2.81 11.59 -11.52
N ALA A 212 -2.95 12.91 -11.40
CA ALA A 212 -2.00 13.86 -11.96
C ALA A 212 -0.60 13.73 -11.33
N VAL A 213 -0.53 13.55 -10.01
CA VAL A 213 0.75 13.34 -9.31
C VAL A 213 1.39 12.02 -9.74
N LEU A 214 0.63 10.91 -9.80
CA LEU A 214 1.16 9.61 -10.25
C LEU A 214 1.66 9.67 -11.70
N LEU A 215 0.92 10.36 -12.58
CA LEU A 215 1.34 10.56 -13.97
C LEU A 215 2.63 11.37 -14.04
N ALA A 216 2.70 12.48 -13.30
CA ALA A 216 3.90 13.32 -13.23
C ALA A 216 5.10 12.53 -12.70
N LEU A 217 4.92 11.73 -11.65
CA LEU A 217 5.97 10.84 -11.13
C LEU A 217 6.39 9.79 -12.18
N GLY A 218 5.45 9.19 -12.90
CA GLY A 218 5.75 8.23 -13.97
C GLY A 218 6.58 8.85 -15.09
N VAL A 219 6.23 10.05 -15.52
CA VAL A 219 7.01 10.81 -16.52
C VAL A 219 8.38 11.20 -15.95
N LEU A 220 8.44 11.66 -14.70
CA LEU A 220 9.69 12.08 -14.06
C LEU A 220 10.66 10.90 -13.90
N VAL A 221 10.17 9.70 -13.55
CA VAL A 221 10.99 8.47 -13.53
C VAL A 221 11.59 8.19 -14.91
N LEU A 222 10.88 8.48 -16.02
CA LEU A 222 11.40 8.28 -17.37
C LEU A 222 12.44 9.34 -17.78
N VAL A 223 12.21 10.60 -17.41
CA VAL A 223 13.00 11.72 -17.94
C VAL A 223 14.16 12.09 -17.01
N ALA A 224 13.93 12.16 -15.71
CA ALA A 224 14.88 12.61 -14.71
C ALA A 224 14.74 11.84 -13.38
N PRO A 225 15.16 10.57 -13.31
CA PRO A 225 15.02 9.77 -12.10
C PRO A 225 15.78 10.35 -10.91
N ASP A 226 16.90 11.01 -11.15
CA ASP A 226 17.77 11.61 -10.13
C ASP A 226 17.11 12.82 -9.42
N ALA A 227 16.03 13.38 -9.98
CA ALA A 227 15.29 14.46 -9.37
C ALA A 227 14.31 13.99 -8.28
N LEU A 228 14.09 12.68 -8.10
CA LEU A 228 13.17 12.14 -7.12
C LEU A 228 13.87 11.93 -5.77
N PRO A 229 13.51 12.68 -4.72
CA PRO A 229 14.06 12.47 -3.38
C PRO A 229 13.63 11.10 -2.83
N GLY A 230 14.59 10.31 -2.36
CA GLY A 230 14.33 8.99 -1.77
C GLY A 230 14.13 7.86 -2.80
N LEU A 231 14.32 8.13 -4.09
CA LEU A 231 14.54 7.09 -5.07
C LEU A 231 16.06 6.78 -5.05
N THR A 232 16.45 5.76 -4.31
CA THR A 232 17.84 5.28 -4.36
C THR A 232 18.03 4.57 -5.68
N VAL A 233 18.64 5.27 -6.63
CA VAL A 233 19.07 4.67 -7.90
C VAL A 233 20.22 3.72 -7.58
N PRO A 234 20.10 2.40 -7.83
CA PRO A 234 21.22 1.47 -7.65
C PRO A 234 22.38 1.93 -8.53
N GLY A 235 23.55 2.22 -7.94
CA GLY A 235 24.75 2.63 -8.66
C GLY A 235 25.21 4.08 -8.39
N HIS A 236 24.48 4.88 -7.64
CA HIS A 236 24.87 6.28 -7.32
C HIS A 236 25.46 6.45 -5.93
N ASP A 237 25.87 5.38 -5.26
CA ASP A 237 26.78 5.52 -4.11
C ASP A 237 28.10 6.05 -4.65
N SER A 238 28.31 7.36 -4.45
CA SER A 238 29.62 7.97 -4.61
C SER A 238 30.61 7.19 -3.73
N VAL A 239 31.33 6.27 -4.36
CA VAL A 239 32.54 5.71 -3.79
C VAL A 239 33.41 6.93 -3.41
N PRO A 240 33.71 7.16 -2.12
CA PRO A 240 34.65 8.20 -1.76
C PRO A 240 35.94 7.80 -2.50
N MET A 241 36.36 8.63 -3.46
CA MET A 241 37.67 8.46 -4.09
C MET A 241 38.70 8.46 -2.94
N MET A 242 39.19 7.25 -2.61
CA MET A 242 40.38 7.14 -1.79
C MET A 242 41.48 7.91 -2.50
N THR A 243 41.80 9.09 -2.01
CA THR A 243 42.99 9.82 -2.42
C THR A 243 44.19 8.89 -2.21
N PRO A 244 44.99 8.63 -3.25
CA PRO A 244 46.18 7.80 -3.07
C PRO A 244 47.08 8.48 -2.03
N MET A 245 47.35 7.78 -0.94
CA MET A 245 48.38 8.20 0.01
C MET A 245 49.69 8.30 -0.75
N LYS A 246 50.19 9.54 -0.90
CA LYS A 246 51.56 9.77 -1.30
C LYS A 246 52.45 9.20 -0.19
N GLY A 247 53.18 8.11 -0.49
CA GLY A 247 54.33 7.65 0.25
C GLY A 247 55.56 8.54 -0.02
#